data_615163c58f8104c1587a866bdb3969ee
#
_entry.id   615163c58f8104c1587a866bdb3969ee
#
_cell.length_a   1.000
_cell.length_b   1.000
_cell.length_c   1.000
_cell.angle_alpha   90.00
_cell.angle_beta   90.00
_cell.angle_gamma   90.00
#
_symmetry.space_group_name_H-M   'P 1'
#
loop_
_entity.id
_entity.type
_entity.pdbx_description
1 polymer ?
#
loop_
_entity_poly.entity_id
_entity_poly.type
_entity_poly.pdbx_seq_one_letter_code
_entity_poly.pdbx_strand_id
1 'polypeptide(L)'
;MKYVAIKAVLTALLFLFVQAQMTTVEAQERTTDRVWASPNAAVSQTIGLTVVEVTYGRPSVRDRNIFGDLVPFGEVWRTGANESTAITFSDDVLVNGEELEAGTYSLYTIPGSNEWTIIFNDKLSWGTQYDERKDVVRISAVPEESHPMEQMLIYFENINAESGDMFIHWDDVRVPVTIEPVED
;
A
#
# COMPACT_ATOMS: atom_id res chain seq x y z
N MET A 1 -29.72 -19.77 -44.49
CA MET A 1 -30.09 -19.61 -43.07
C MET A 1 -29.08 -20.20 -42.07
N LYS A 2 -28.39 -21.33 -42.35
CA LYS A 2 -27.40 -21.97 -41.44
C LYS A 2 -26.14 -21.12 -41.15
N TYR A 3 -25.66 -20.31 -42.11
CA TYR A 3 -24.45 -19.49 -41.97
C TYR A 3 -24.65 -18.21 -41.12
N VAL A 4 -25.87 -17.68 -41.03
CA VAL A 4 -26.19 -16.51 -40.23
C VAL A 4 -26.24 -16.87 -38.74
N ALA A 5 -26.75 -18.06 -38.41
CA ALA A 5 -26.82 -18.53 -37.02
C ALA A 5 -25.42 -18.82 -36.42
N ILE A 6 -24.50 -19.38 -37.28
CA ILE A 6 -23.11 -19.69 -36.82
C ILE A 6 -22.33 -18.41 -36.53
N LYS A 7 -22.48 -17.34 -37.33
CA LYS A 7 -21.83 -16.04 -37.08
C LYS A 7 -22.35 -15.37 -35.81
N ALA A 8 -23.66 -15.44 -35.56
CA ALA A 8 -24.24 -14.85 -34.34
C ALA A 8 -23.78 -15.55 -33.04
N VAL A 9 -23.61 -16.90 -33.09
CA VAL A 9 -23.11 -17.67 -31.95
C VAL A 9 -21.62 -17.38 -31.68
N LEU A 10 -20.80 -17.27 -32.73
CA LEU A 10 -19.37 -16.92 -32.58
C LEU A 10 -19.18 -15.50 -32.03
N THR A 11 -20.00 -14.53 -32.43
CA THR A 11 -19.94 -13.16 -31.94
C THR A 11 -20.39 -13.07 -30.47
N ALA A 12 -21.41 -13.83 -30.08
CA ALA A 12 -21.87 -13.92 -28.70
C ALA A 12 -20.84 -14.59 -27.76
N LEU A 13 -20.14 -15.64 -28.25
CA LEU A 13 -19.06 -16.29 -27.50
C LEU A 13 -17.83 -15.37 -27.33
N LEU A 14 -17.50 -14.56 -28.34
CA LEU A 14 -16.40 -13.58 -28.23
C LEU A 14 -16.73 -12.46 -27.23
N PHE A 15 -18.01 -12.02 -27.16
CA PHE A 15 -18.46 -11.01 -26.20
C PHE A 15 -18.47 -11.53 -24.74
N LEU A 16 -18.76 -12.82 -24.54
CA LEU A 16 -18.72 -13.48 -23.23
C LEU A 16 -17.27 -13.66 -22.71
N PHE A 17 -16.29 -13.79 -23.63
CA PHE A 17 -14.88 -13.97 -23.23
C PHE A 17 -14.20 -12.65 -22.83
N VAL A 18 -14.66 -11.49 -23.32
CA VAL A 18 -14.11 -10.17 -22.97
C VAL A 18 -14.60 -9.68 -21.61
N GLN A 19 -15.67 -10.22 -21.05
CA GLN A 19 -16.18 -9.82 -19.73
C GLN A 19 -15.52 -10.53 -18.52
N ALA A 20 -14.59 -11.45 -18.76
CA ALA A 20 -14.03 -12.31 -17.71
C ALA A 20 -12.70 -11.80 -17.11
N GLN A 21 -12.29 -10.56 -17.37
CA GLN A 21 -11.01 -10.01 -16.89
C GLN A 21 -11.14 -8.73 -16.04
N MET A 22 -12.28 -8.52 -15.39
CA MET A 22 -12.29 -7.57 -14.28
C MET A 22 -11.80 -8.31 -13.03
N THR A 23 -10.50 -8.34 -12.82
CA THR A 23 -9.93 -8.64 -11.52
C THR A 23 -10.31 -7.48 -10.60
N THR A 24 -11.34 -7.67 -9.78
CA THR A 24 -11.56 -6.78 -8.65
C THR A 24 -10.38 -6.98 -7.71
N VAL A 25 -9.51 -5.99 -7.63
CA VAL A 25 -8.49 -5.93 -6.59
C VAL A 25 -9.25 -5.73 -5.28
N GLU A 26 -9.36 -6.79 -4.47
CA GLU A 26 -9.99 -6.69 -3.16
C GLU A 26 -8.97 -6.09 -2.19
N ALA A 27 -9.26 -4.87 -1.71
CA ALA A 27 -8.53 -4.30 -0.58
C ALA A 27 -8.68 -5.20 0.64
N GLN A 28 -7.64 -5.30 1.46
CA GLN A 28 -7.71 -6.09 2.71
C GLN A 28 -8.83 -5.56 3.61
N GLU A 29 -9.86 -6.39 3.85
CA GLU A 29 -10.95 -6.04 4.76
C GLU A 29 -10.42 -6.02 6.20
N ARG A 30 -10.50 -4.85 6.85
CA ARG A 30 -10.09 -4.68 8.24
C ARG A 30 -11.27 -4.92 9.18
N THR A 31 -11.03 -5.62 10.27
CA THR A 31 -12.05 -5.98 11.25
C THR A 31 -12.71 -4.74 11.88
N THR A 32 -14.03 -4.63 11.83
CA THR A 32 -14.82 -3.53 12.37
C THR A 32 -15.78 -3.96 13.48
N ASP A 33 -15.59 -5.16 14.04
CA ASP A 33 -16.46 -5.80 15.03
C ASP A 33 -16.37 -5.20 16.44
N ARG A 34 -15.38 -4.30 16.66
CA ARG A 34 -15.13 -3.66 17.96
C ARG A 34 -14.46 -2.29 17.80
N VAL A 35 -14.45 -1.52 18.89
CA VAL A 35 -13.66 -0.28 18.98
C VAL A 35 -12.21 -0.62 19.27
N TRP A 36 -11.33 -0.32 18.35
CA TRP A 36 -9.89 -0.53 18.49
C TRP A 36 -9.21 0.69 19.14
N ALA A 37 -8.20 0.43 19.98
CA ALA A 37 -7.34 1.49 20.54
C ALA A 37 -6.54 2.24 19.46
N SER A 38 -6.27 1.57 18.34
CA SER A 38 -5.71 2.12 17.12
C SER A 38 -6.79 1.97 16.03
N PRO A 39 -7.56 3.02 15.74
CA PRO A 39 -8.67 2.93 14.80
C PRO A 39 -8.18 2.64 13.39
N ASN A 40 -9.02 2.00 12.60
CA ASN A 40 -8.77 1.78 11.19
C ASN A 40 -8.87 3.10 10.41
N ALA A 41 -8.06 3.23 9.39
CA ALA A 41 -8.08 4.33 8.43
C ALA A 41 -7.84 3.79 7.02
N ALA A 42 -8.23 4.57 6.04
CA ALA A 42 -7.94 4.34 4.64
C ALA A 42 -7.67 5.68 3.95
N VAL A 43 -6.83 5.65 2.95
CA VAL A 43 -6.61 6.75 2.01
C VAL A 43 -6.54 6.17 0.61
N SER A 44 -7.11 6.86 -0.36
CA SER A 44 -7.03 6.54 -1.78
C SER A 44 -6.57 7.78 -2.54
N GLN A 45 -5.62 7.61 -3.45
CA GLN A 45 -5.07 8.67 -4.28
C GLN A 45 -4.91 8.18 -5.71
N THR A 46 -5.36 8.98 -6.68
CA THR A 46 -5.08 8.76 -8.10
C THR A 46 -3.83 9.53 -8.49
N ILE A 47 -2.87 8.84 -9.11
CA ILE A 47 -1.63 9.40 -9.68
C ILE A 47 -1.65 9.06 -11.17
N GLY A 48 -1.72 10.05 -12.06
CA GLY A 48 -2.01 9.78 -13.47
C GLY A 48 -3.35 9.06 -13.64
N LEU A 49 -3.33 7.82 -14.11
CA LEU A 49 -4.50 6.95 -14.20
C LEU A 49 -4.52 5.86 -13.10
N THR A 50 -3.40 5.64 -12.43
CA THR A 50 -3.23 4.62 -11.39
C THR A 50 -3.87 5.04 -10.09
N VAL A 51 -4.66 4.15 -9.50
CA VAL A 51 -5.25 4.32 -8.16
C VAL A 51 -4.40 3.60 -7.13
N VAL A 52 -3.96 4.33 -6.11
CA VAL A 52 -3.24 3.79 -4.95
C VAL A 52 -4.16 3.86 -3.74
N GLU A 53 -4.44 2.71 -3.11
CA GLU A 53 -5.27 2.62 -1.91
C GLU A 53 -4.45 2.06 -0.75
N VAL A 54 -4.54 2.69 0.44
CA VAL A 54 -3.86 2.22 1.65
C VAL A 54 -4.86 2.06 2.77
N THR A 55 -4.88 0.88 3.40
CA THR A 55 -5.67 0.62 4.61
C THR A 55 -4.75 0.27 5.78
N TYR A 56 -4.94 0.90 6.94
CA TYR A 56 -4.04 0.76 8.06
C TYR A 56 -4.69 1.01 9.41
N GLY A 57 -4.05 0.56 10.48
CA GLY A 57 -4.42 0.94 11.85
C GLY A 57 -3.60 2.14 12.31
N ARG A 58 -4.23 3.13 12.93
CA ARG A 58 -3.61 4.40 13.37
C ARG A 58 -3.24 4.36 14.86
N PRO A 59 -2.01 3.97 15.24
CA PRO A 59 -1.57 4.09 16.62
C PRO A 59 -1.37 5.57 17.00
N SER A 60 -1.50 5.86 18.32
CA SER A 60 -1.24 7.18 18.91
C SER A 60 0.09 7.18 19.67
N VAL A 61 0.74 8.34 19.76
CA VAL A 61 2.00 8.52 20.52
C VAL A 61 1.78 8.29 22.01
N ARG A 62 0.79 8.93 22.63
CA ARG A 62 0.44 8.78 24.06
C ARG A 62 1.66 8.96 24.97
N ASP A 63 2.37 10.04 24.82
CA ASP A 63 3.56 10.43 25.61
C ASP A 63 4.68 9.36 25.62
N ARG A 64 4.79 8.52 24.57
CA ARG A 64 5.84 7.51 24.42
C ARG A 64 6.89 7.96 23.41
N ASN A 65 8.12 7.48 23.58
CA ASN A 65 9.11 7.53 22.52
C ASN A 65 8.75 6.48 21.47
N ILE A 66 8.65 6.88 20.22
CA ILE A 66 8.19 6.00 19.15
C ILE A 66 9.37 5.29 18.52
N PHE A 67 10.15 5.98 17.70
CA PHE A 67 11.24 5.36 16.96
C PHE A 67 12.49 5.20 17.82
N GLY A 68 13.04 3.98 17.82
CA GLY A 68 14.15 3.57 18.69
C GLY A 68 13.73 2.97 20.03
N ASP A 69 12.42 3.06 20.41
CA ASP A 69 11.87 2.49 21.66
C ASP A 69 10.64 1.61 21.36
N LEU A 70 9.43 2.19 21.20
CA LEU A 70 8.22 1.42 20.88
C LEU A 70 8.33 0.68 19.54
N VAL A 71 8.95 1.30 18.56
CA VAL A 71 9.33 0.75 17.27
C VAL A 71 10.85 0.76 17.20
N PRO A 72 11.53 -0.37 17.52
CA PRO A 72 12.98 -0.42 17.57
C PRO A 72 13.61 -0.20 16.19
N PHE A 73 14.76 0.46 16.16
CA PHE A 73 15.55 0.56 14.93
C PHE A 73 16.11 -0.80 14.52
N GLY A 74 16.13 -1.06 13.22
CA GLY A 74 16.64 -2.29 12.64
C GLY A 74 15.68 -3.50 12.73
N GLU A 75 14.48 -3.31 13.28
CA GLU A 75 13.47 -4.37 13.38
C GLU A 75 12.29 -4.13 12.42
N VAL A 76 11.71 -5.24 11.91
CA VAL A 76 10.53 -5.16 11.03
C VAL A 76 9.31 -4.68 11.82
N TRP A 77 8.71 -3.60 11.32
CA TRP A 77 7.45 -3.04 11.81
C TRP A 77 6.36 -3.13 10.73
N ARG A 78 5.14 -3.48 11.15
CA ARG A 78 3.95 -3.59 10.26
C ARG A 78 3.41 -2.25 9.75
N THR A 79 4.14 -1.16 9.95
CA THR A 79 3.82 0.20 9.50
C THR A 79 2.42 0.64 9.93
N GLY A 80 2.10 0.40 11.20
CA GLY A 80 0.79 0.69 11.80
C GLY A 80 0.46 -0.21 12.97
N ALA A 81 -0.83 -0.53 13.14
CA ALA A 81 -1.35 -1.35 14.23
C ALA A 81 -2.39 -2.35 13.73
N ASN A 82 -2.62 -3.40 14.52
CA ASN A 82 -3.55 -4.51 14.28
C ASN A 82 -3.08 -5.37 13.10
N GLU A 83 -3.89 -5.50 12.03
CA GLU A 83 -3.50 -6.13 10.76
C GLU A 83 -2.34 -5.37 10.12
N SER A 84 -1.58 -6.01 9.25
CA SER A 84 -0.57 -5.32 8.43
C SER A 84 -1.20 -4.17 7.66
N THR A 85 -0.47 -3.08 7.50
CA THR A 85 -0.88 -2.04 6.56
C THR A 85 -0.90 -2.65 5.16
N ALA A 86 -2.02 -2.51 4.46
CA ALA A 86 -2.16 -2.99 3.09
C ALA A 86 -2.15 -1.81 2.13
N ILE A 87 -1.40 -1.96 1.04
CA ILE A 87 -1.34 -1.02 -0.07
C ILE A 87 -1.70 -1.73 -1.36
N THR A 88 -2.57 -1.12 -2.16
CA THR A 88 -3.07 -1.65 -3.42
C THR A 88 -2.75 -0.68 -4.54
N PHE A 89 -2.23 -1.21 -5.64
CA PHE A 89 -1.98 -0.48 -6.87
C PHE A 89 -2.88 -1.05 -7.98
N SER A 90 -3.61 -0.20 -8.70
CA SER A 90 -4.47 -0.62 -9.81
C SER A 90 -3.69 -1.01 -11.06
N ASP A 91 -2.47 -0.50 -11.21
CA ASP A 91 -1.58 -0.68 -12.36
C ASP A 91 -0.14 -0.85 -11.86
N ASP A 92 0.77 -1.27 -12.74
CA ASP A 92 2.19 -1.39 -12.45
C ASP A 92 2.78 -0.01 -12.14
N VAL A 93 3.69 0.05 -11.15
CA VAL A 93 4.30 1.29 -10.69
C VAL A 93 5.81 1.15 -10.49
N LEU A 94 6.51 2.28 -10.47
CA LEU A 94 7.82 2.37 -9.83
C LEU A 94 7.64 2.93 -8.42
N VAL A 95 8.26 2.30 -7.44
CA VAL A 95 8.33 2.77 -6.05
C VAL A 95 9.78 3.14 -5.73
N ASN A 96 10.08 4.43 -5.56
CA ASN A 96 11.45 4.95 -5.50
C ASN A 96 12.35 4.41 -6.64
N GLY A 97 11.78 4.23 -7.84
CA GLY A 97 12.48 3.75 -9.03
C GLY A 97 12.55 2.22 -9.19
N GLU A 98 12.06 1.42 -8.25
CA GLU A 98 12.00 -0.04 -8.35
C GLU A 98 10.62 -0.48 -8.85
N GLU A 99 10.58 -1.40 -9.82
CA GLU A 99 9.34 -1.91 -10.43
C GLU A 99 8.53 -2.74 -9.43
N LEU A 100 7.22 -2.50 -9.40
CA LEU A 100 6.25 -3.25 -8.60
C LEU A 100 4.98 -3.47 -9.44
N GLU A 101 4.60 -4.73 -9.65
CA GLU A 101 3.40 -5.10 -10.40
C GLU A 101 2.12 -4.62 -9.69
N ALA A 102 1.05 -4.42 -10.45
CA ALA A 102 -0.29 -4.17 -9.94
C ALA A 102 -0.71 -5.25 -8.93
N GLY A 103 -1.31 -4.87 -7.83
CA GLY A 103 -1.71 -5.83 -6.80
C GLY A 103 -1.88 -5.23 -5.43
N THR A 104 -2.11 -6.10 -4.44
CA THR A 104 -2.25 -5.73 -3.03
C THR A 104 -1.14 -6.37 -2.21
N TYR A 105 -0.43 -5.53 -1.47
CA TYR A 105 0.73 -5.92 -0.67
C TYR A 105 0.55 -5.52 0.79
N SER A 106 1.15 -6.29 1.71
CA SER A 106 1.42 -5.78 3.05
C SER A 106 2.62 -4.84 3.00
N LEU A 107 2.47 -3.66 3.58
CA LEU A 107 3.51 -2.67 3.73
C LEU A 107 4.18 -2.85 5.11
N TYR A 108 5.44 -3.27 5.10
CA TYR A 108 6.29 -3.31 6.28
C TYR A 108 7.41 -2.29 6.14
N THR A 109 7.98 -1.90 7.27
CA THR A 109 9.17 -1.03 7.28
C THR A 109 10.19 -1.55 8.30
N ILE A 110 11.46 -1.23 8.05
CA ILE A 110 12.54 -1.38 9.04
C ILE A 110 13.07 0.03 9.30
N PRO A 111 12.64 0.69 10.39
CA PRO A 111 13.13 2.01 10.73
C PRO A 111 14.61 2.01 11.06
N GLY A 112 15.30 3.03 10.62
CA GLY A 112 16.66 3.36 11.04
C GLY A 112 16.79 4.84 11.32
N SER A 113 17.86 5.27 11.97
CA SER A 113 18.06 6.69 12.32
C SER A 113 18.29 7.59 11.11
N ASN A 114 18.87 7.06 10.02
CA ASN A 114 19.24 7.83 8.84
C ASN A 114 18.59 7.31 7.55
N GLU A 115 18.14 6.08 7.55
CA GLU A 115 17.53 5.43 6.40
C GLU A 115 16.54 4.37 6.90
N TRP A 116 15.39 4.28 6.23
CA TRP A 116 14.41 3.23 6.42
C TRP A 116 14.40 2.28 5.25
N THR A 117 14.16 1.00 5.52
CA THR A 117 13.77 0.06 4.46
C THR A 117 12.25 -0.04 4.41
N ILE A 118 11.67 0.17 3.24
CA ILE A 118 10.25 -0.03 2.96
C ILE A 118 10.11 -1.36 2.23
N ILE A 119 9.17 -2.20 2.66
CA ILE A 119 9.02 -3.57 2.17
C ILE A 119 7.59 -3.77 1.66
N PHE A 120 7.46 -4.18 0.41
CA PHE A 120 6.20 -4.65 -0.18
C PHE A 120 6.21 -6.19 -0.14
N ASN A 121 5.26 -6.77 0.61
CA ASN A 121 5.23 -8.21 0.89
C ASN A 121 3.92 -8.83 0.38
N ASP A 122 4.00 -9.92 -0.36
CA ASP A 122 2.88 -10.63 -1.02
C ASP A 122 1.93 -11.32 -0.02
N LYS A 123 2.26 -11.32 1.27
CA LYS A 123 1.44 -11.96 2.29
C LYS A 123 0.64 -10.95 3.09
N LEU A 124 -0.67 -10.85 2.82
CA LEU A 124 -1.61 -10.16 3.69
C LEU A 124 -1.82 -10.96 4.97
N SER A 125 -1.57 -10.38 6.13
CA SER A 125 -1.61 -11.11 7.39
C SER A 125 -1.93 -10.21 8.58
N TRP A 126 -2.15 -10.83 9.74
CA TRP A 126 -2.05 -10.13 11.01
C TRP A 126 -0.60 -9.64 11.17
N GLY A 127 -0.39 -8.36 11.48
CA GLY A 127 0.88 -7.65 11.33
C GLY A 127 2.12 -8.22 12.01
N THR A 128 1.96 -9.19 12.92
CA THR A 128 3.08 -9.89 13.57
C THR A 128 3.49 -11.20 12.87
N GLN A 129 2.86 -11.51 11.73
CA GLN A 129 3.09 -12.74 10.98
C GLN A 129 3.90 -12.50 9.70
N TYR A 130 4.86 -11.60 9.76
CA TYR A 130 5.77 -11.30 8.66
C TYR A 130 6.53 -12.56 8.20
N ASP A 131 6.68 -12.71 6.89
CA ASP A 131 7.46 -13.78 6.24
C ASP A 131 8.36 -13.15 5.16
N GLU A 132 9.64 -13.01 5.45
CA GLU A 132 10.64 -12.41 4.56
C GLU A 132 10.70 -13.07 3.17
N ARG A 133 10.37 -14.36 3.07
CA ARG A 133 10.36 -15.08 1.78
C ARG A 133 9.25 -14.61 0.83
N LYS A 134 8.36 -13.76 1.33
CA LYS A 134 7.25 -13.15 0.61
C LYS A 134 7.49 -11.68 0.26
N ASP A 135 8.69 -11.18 0.52
CA ASP A 135 9.07 -9.84 0.07
C ASP A 135 9.20 -9.83 -1.45
N VAL A 136 8.50 -8.90 -2.07
CA VAL A 136 8.52 -8.69 -3.53
C VAL A 136 9.53 -7.61 -3.87
N VAL A 137 9.44 -6.47 -3.19
CA VAL A 137 10.34 -5.31 -3.38
C VAL A 137 10.74 -4.76 -2.01
N ARG A 138 12.00 -4.35 -1.90
CA ARG A 138 12.55 -3.56 -0.80
C ARG A 138 13.21 -2.31 -1.35
N ILE A 139 12.83 -1.16 -0.83
CA ILE A 139 13.39 0.13 -1.22
C ILE A 139 13.93 0.85 0.01
N SER A 140 14.90 1.74 -0.22
CA SER A 140 15.38 2.68 0.79
C SER A 140 14.59 3.99 0.73
N ALA A 141 14.36 4.58 1.89
CA ALA A 141 13.77 5.91 2.04
C ALA A 141 14.46 6.68 3.17
N VAL A 142 14.69 7.96 2.97
CA VAL A 142 15.32 8.81 3.99
C VAL A 142 14.23 9.44 4.85
N PRO A 143 14.23 9.23 6.18
CA PRO A 143 13.27 9.88 7.07
C PRO A 143 13.54 11.38 7.15
N GLU A 144 12.48 12.16 7.28
CA GLU A 144 12.50 13.60 7.43
C GLU A 144 11.94 13.99 8.80
N GLU A 145 12.55 14.99 9.45
CA GLU A 145 11.95 15.62 10.62
C GLU A 145 10.72 16.43 10.21
N SER A 146 9.63 16.33 10.97
CA SER A 146 8.38 17.00 10.68
C SER A 146 7.69 17.50 11.96
N HIS A 147 6.54 18.16 11.83
CA HIS A 147 5.74 18.54 12.99
C HIS A 147 5.17 17.30 13.69
N PRO A 148 5.00 17.33 15.02
CA PRO A 148 4.50 16.18 15.77
C PRO A 148 3.10 15.75 15.30
N MET A 149 2.95 14.47 14.97
CA MET A 149 1.71 13.81 14.58
C MET A 149 1.31 12.80 15.64
N GLU A 150 0.34 13.14 16.49
CA GLU A 150 -0.12 12.29 17.60
C GLU A 150 -0.64 10.94 17.14
N GLN A 151 -1.44 10.90 16.06
CA GLN A 151 -1.91 9.65 15.45
C GLN A 151 -1.21 9.44 14.11
N MET A 152 -0.61 8.27 13.93
CA MET A 152 0.01 7.90 12.66
C MET A 152 -0.91 8.21 11.48
N LEU A 153 -0.36 8.81 10.44
CA LEU A 153 -1.05 9.19 9.23
C LEU A 153 -0.29 8.71 8.00
N ILE A 154 -1.00 8.13 7.03
CA ILE A 154 -0.51 7.92 5.68
C ILE A 154 -1.30 8.87 4.77
N TYR A 155 -0.59 9.65 3.96
CA TYR A 155 -1.17 10.66 3.08
C TYR A 155 -0.29 10.86 1.84
N PHE A 156 -0.79 11.65 0.88
CA PHE A 156 -0.08 11.92 -0.37
C PHE A 156 0.10 13.41 -0.58
N GLU A 157 1.26 13.79 -1.12
CA GLU A 157 1.60 15.16 -1.54
C GLU A 157 2.28 15.14 -2.92
N ASN A 158 2.53 16.31 -3.49
CA ASN A 158 3.26 16.50 -4.76
C ASN A 158 2.66 15.74 -5.95
N ILE A 159 1.33 15.59 -5.96
CA ILE A 159 0.62 14.79 -6.97
C ILE A 159 0.61 15.50 -8.32
N ASN A 160 0.99 14.78 -9.36
CA ASN A 160 0.86 15.18 -10.76
C ASN A 160 0.51 13.97 -11.63
N ALA A 161 0.57 14.10 -12.97
CA ALA A 161 0.22 13.01 -13.87
C ALA A 161 1.29 11.88 -13.89
N GLU A 162 2.53 12.19 -13.54
CA GLU A 162 3.68 11.30 -13.68
C GLU A 162 4.12 10.70 -12.33
N SER A 163 3.81 11.37 -11.21
CA SER A 163 4.26 10.91 -9.89
C SER A 163 3.41 11.46 -8.74
N GLY A 164 3.59 10.87 -7.56
CA GLY A 164 3.08 11.36 -6.29
C GLY A 164 3.90 10.80 -5.13
N ASP A 165 4.03 11.56 -4.06
CA ASP A 165 4.74 11.13 -2.86
C ASP A 165 3.75 10.66 -1.80
N MET A 166 3.84 9.39 -1.39
CA MET A 166 3.19 8.85 -0.22
C MET A 166 4.05 9.09 1.00
N PHE A 167 3.49 9.63 2.07
CA PHE A 167 4.17 9.83 3.35
C PHE A 167 3.62 8.91 4.43
N ILE A 168 4.52 8.25 5.15
CA ILE A 168 4.25 7.56 6.41
C ILE A 168 4.71 8.51 7.53
N HIS A 169 3.76 9.07 8.30
CA HIS A 169 4.04 10.12 9.28
C HIS A 169 3.53 9.72 10.67
N TRP A 170 4.42 9.69 11.65
CA TRP A 170 4.08 9.47 13.05
C TRP A 170 5.10 10.13 13.95
N ASP A 171 4.63 10.75 15.05
CA ASP A 171 5.43 11.59 15.92
C ASP A 171 6.09 12.74 15.12
N ASP A 172 7.35 12.99 15.28
CA ASP A 172 8.13 14.03 14.58
C ASP A 172 8.84 13.52 13.30
N VAL A 173 8.54 12.29 12.86
CA VAL A 173 9.17 11.66 11.69
C VAL A 173 8.15 11.40 10.59
N ARG A 174 8.47 11.81 9.36
CA ARG A 174 7.79 11.39 8.14
C ARG A 174 8.75 10.74 7.15
N VAL A 175 8.27 9.78 6.40
CA VAL A 175 9.08 9.03 5.43
C VAL A 175 8.39 9.08 4.08
N PRO A 176 9.01 9.70 3.05
CA PRO A 176 8.48 9.76 1.70
C PRO A 176 8.73 8.45 0.94
N VAL A 177 7.76 8.07 0.11
CA VAL A 177 7.87 7.02 -0.91
C VAL A 177 7.30 7.60 -2.20
N THR A 178 8.13 7.80 -3.20
CA THR A 178 7.70 8.29 -4.52
C THR A 178 7.10 7.12 -5.30
N ILE A 179 5.94 7.36 -5.90
CA ILE A 179 5.19 6.41 -6.72
C ILE A 179 5.01 7.03 -8.11
N GLU A 180 5.43 6.29 -9.13
CA GLU A 180 5.37 6.69 -10.53
C GLU A 180 4.60 5.60 -11.30
N PRO A 181 3.45 5.91 -11.95
CA PRO A 181 2.79 4.98 -12.85
C PRO A 181 3.71 4.53 -13.98
N VAL A 182 3.68 3.24 -14.32
CA VAL A 182 4.34 2.75 -15.55
C VAL A 182 3.37 2.97 -16.70
N GLU A 183 3.77 3.77 -17.69
CA GLU A 183 3.00 3.96 -18.92
C GLU A 183 3.17 2.75 -19.85
N ASP A 184 2.06 2.20 -20.36
CA ASP A 184 2.02 1.14 -21.39
C ASP A 184 2.47 1.63 -22.79
#